data_57125413a26cded175fe3f461ca70302
#
_entry.id   57125413a26cded175fe3f461ca70302
#
_cell.length_a   1.000
_cell.length_b   1.000
_cell.length_c   1.000
_cell.angle_alpha   90.00
_cell.angle_beta   90.00
_cell.angle_gamma   90.00
#
_symmetry.space_group_name_H-M   'P 1'
#
loop_
_entity.id
_entity.type
_entity.pdbx_description
1 polymer ?
#
loop_
_entity_poly.entity_id
_entity_poly.type
_entity_poly.pdbx_seq_one_letter_code
_entity_poly.pdbx_strand_id
1 'polypeptide(L)'
;MTIRAEKVFKPGAYPTYTYVSRYYEDTDISYELRLKQALRTAGCLTSIIGPSKMGKTILCEKVIGLDNIVEISGADFNENTDFWATVAAKVELPYMGEITTERFSTTEEITDRDGKNEKYVLSKDKIIEYYIQHDKVLVIDDFHYASPEMQMKIAQQLKDAIRRELKVIVVSLPHRSDDAIRQNADLSGRLSLITIDTWKEKDLEKIALMGFEKLNIKISDAIAEKLAVECLTSPQLMQYICLSICTLLEDENKQEVTDEILEKAYKFTTVNFSYADVVNTMGKGPNQRGQQRKMYETTDGKLLDMYGLIVESLAKNPPLIEISFETFYSRIIQLIKLSANEKNPEKSIVKEHLRKLQNLLEAKEEIYRAIEWKDGKVYVLDPLFLFYLRWGRKNG
;
A
#
# COMPACT_ATOMS: atom_id res chain seq x y z
N MET A 1 -28.15 9.72 19.58
CA MET A 1 -27.68 10.06 18.21
C MET A 1 -27.23 8.78 17.54
N THR A 2 -27.83 8.41 16.43
CA THR A 2 -27.45 7.23 15.66
C THR A 2 -26.09 7.53 14.97
N ILE A 3 -25.10 6.66 15.15
CA ILE A 3 -23.80 6.82 14.51
C ILE A 3 -23.98 6.51 13.01
N ARG A 4 -23.42 7.35 12.13
CA ARG A 4 -23.47 7.14 10.68
C ARG A 4 -22.43 6.13 10.22
N ALA A 5 -22.70 5.41 9.14
CA ALA A 5 -21.83 4.37 8.58
C ALA A 5 -20.43 4.87 8.26
N GLU A 6 -20.29 6.07 7.68
CA GLU A 6 -19.00 6.67 7.33
C GLU A 6 -18.13 7.09 8.54
N LYS A 7 -18.70 7.10 9.75
CA LYS A 7 -17.94 7.27 10.99
C LYS A 7 -17.41 5.95 11.54
N VAL A 8 -18.05 4.84 11.16
CA VAL A 8 -17.67 3.49 11.59
C VAL A 8 -16.70 2.86 10.60
N PHE A 9 -17.07 2.81 9.32
CA PHE A 9 -16.26 2.27 8.26
C PHE A 9 -15.53 3.38 7.51
N LYS A 10 -14.19 3.41 7.63
CA LYS A 10 -13.33 4.48 7.11
C LYS A 10 -12.22 3.92 6.21
N PRO A 11 -12.46 3.72 4.92
CA PRO A 11 -11.49 3.11 4.01
C PRO A 11 -10.17 3.88 3.85
N GLY A 12 -10.20 5.21 4.00
CA GLY A 12 -9.04 6.10 3.78
C GLY A 12 -8.60 6.88 5.01
N ALA A 13 -9.08 6.51 6.23
CA ALA A 13 -8.75 7.23 7.46
C ALA A 13 -8.67 6.29 8.66
N TYR A 14 -8.23 6.82 9.80
CA TYR A 14 -8.10 6.04 11.04
C TYR A 14 -9.44 5.41 11.48
N PRO A 15 -9.51 4.06 11.61
CA PRO A 15 -10.75 3.32 11.88
C PRO A 15 -11.09 3.29 13.37
N THR A 16 -11.66 4.35 13.89
CA THR A 16 -11.91 4.54 15.34
C THR A 16 -12.67 3.40 15.99
N TYR A 17 -13.67 2.83 15.31
CA TYR A 17 -14.55 1.78 15.86
C TYR A 17 -14.20 0.38 15.38
N THR A 18 -13.44 0.25 14.32
CA THR A 18 -13.14 -1.02 13.66
C THR A 18 -11.65 -1.32 13.60
N TYR A 19 -10.87 -0.69 14.49
CA TYR A 19 -9.45 -1.01 14.64
C TYR A 19 -9.30 -2.37 15.30
N VAL A 20 -8.54 -3.26 14.66
CA VAL A 20 -8.23 -4.60 15.17
C VAL A 20 -6.73 -4.68 15.47
N SER A 21 -6.39 -4.90 16.74
CA SER A 21 -5.00 -5.20 17.13
C SER A 21 -4.61 -6.58 16.62
N ARG A 22 -3.43 -6.67 15.99
CA ARG A 22 -2.88 -7.92 15.49
C ARG A 22 -1.58 -8.28 16.20
N TYR A 23 -1.28 -9.57 16.21
CA TYR A 23 -0.18 -10.14 16.94
C TYR A 23 0.78 -10.85 15.99
N TYR A 24 2.05 -10.90 16.36
CA TYR A 24 2.99 -11.80 15.71
C TYR A 24 2.53 -13.25 15.87
N GLU A 25 2.75 -14.05 14.85
CA GLU A 25 2.34 -15.46 14.86
C GLU A 25 2.96 -16.19 16.06
N ASP A 26 2.13 -17.03 16.71
CA ASP A 26 2.50 -17.82 17.88
C ASP A 26 3.04 -17.02 19.08
N THR A 27 2.68 -15.74 19.19
CA THR A 27 3.07 -14.88 20.31
C THR A 27 1.91 -14.04 20.83
N ASP A 28 2.06 -13.52 22.08
CA ASP A 28 1.17 -12.51 22.64
C ASP A 28 1.67 -11.06 22.40
N ILE A 29 2.63 -10.89 21.47
CA ILE A 29 3.23 -9.59 21.18
C ILE A 29 2.45 -8.94 20.05
N SER A 30 1.72 -7.87 20.35
CA SER A 30 1.04 -7.08 19.33
C SER A 30 2.02 -6.21 18.54
N TYR A 31 1.63 -5.84 17.29
CA TYR A 31 2.42 -4.90 16.50
C TYR A 31 2.55 -3.54 17.19
N GLU A 32 1.51 -3.09 17.91
CA GLU A 32 1.54 -1.87 18.70
C GLU A 32 2.58 -1.94 19.83
N LEU A 33 2.63 -3.06 20.55
CA LEU A 33 3.62 -3.24 21.63
C LEU A 33 5.04 -3.24 21.06
N ARG A 34 5.26 -3.94 19.95
CA ARG A 34 6.55 -3.99 19.26
C ARG A 34 6.99 -2.61 18.75
N LEU A 35 6.08 -1.81 18.18
CA LEU A 35 6.38 -0.46 17.73
C LEU A 35 6.70 0.48 18.92
N LYS A 36 5.93 0.38 20.01
CA LYS A 36 6.24 1.12 21.25
C LYS A 36 7.64 0.79 21.78
N GLN A 37 8.03 -0.47 21.76
CA GLN A 37 9.38 -0.88 22.15
C GLN A 37 10.43 -0.29 21.23
N ALA A 38 10.22 -0.37 19.90
CA ALA A 38 11.15 0.18 18.92
C ALA A 38 11.40 1.68 19.12
N LEU A 39 10.33 2.46 19.32
CA LEU A 39 10.40 3.91 19.58
C LEU A 39 11.05 4.28 20.93
N ARG A 40 11.13 3.35 21.87
CA ARG A 40 11.85 3.52 23.15
C ARG A 40 13.32 3.12 23.07
N THR A 41 13.74 2.49 21.98
CA THR A 41 15.13 2.08 21.79
C THR A 41 15.92 3.24 21.22
N ALA A 42 16.57 4.00 22.10
CA ALA A 42 17.35 5.18 21.72
C ALA A 42 18.45 4.84 20.70
N GLY A 43 18.68 5.74 19.75
CA GLY A 43 19.72 5.60 18.73
C GLY A 43 19.44 4.57 17.65
N CYS A 44 18.19 4.07 17.54
CA CYS A 44 17.77 3.13 16.53
C CYS A 44 16.74 3.73 15.55
N LEU A 45 16.93 3.44 14.26
CA LEU A 45 15.94 3.69 13.23
C LEU A 45 14.88 2.58 13.25
N THR A 46 13.62 2.93 13.26
CA THR A 46 12.54 1.95 13.12
C THR A 46 12.18 1.76 11.65
N SER A 47 12.19 0.53 11.17
CA SER A 47 11.75 0.19 9.81
C SER A 47 10.52 -0.71 9.87
N ILE A 48 9.41 -0.27 9.27
CA ILE A 48 8.16 -1.03 9.15
C ILE A 48 8.02 -1.51 7.73
N ILE A 49 7.97 -2.83 7.53
CA ILE A 49 7.89 -3.47 6.23
C ILE A 49 6.63 -4.32 6.18
N GLY A 50 5.97 -4.32 5.05
CA GLY A 50 4.80 -5.17 4.80
C GLY A 50 4.15 -4.84 3.48
N PRO A 51 3.27 -5.70 2.94
CA PRO A 51 2.57 -5.46 1.69
C PRO A 51 1.77 -4.14 1.71
N SER A 52 1.41 -3.65 0.53
CA SER A 52 0.58 -2.44 0.43
C SER A 52 -0.78 -2.63 1.10
N LYS A 53 -1.33 -1.55 1.67
CA LYS A 53 -2.69 -1.51 2.26
C LYS A 53 -2.93 -2.46 3.45
N MET A 54 -1.85 -2.88 4.14
CA MET A 54 -1.92 -3.72 5.35
C MET A 54 -2.09 -2.92 6.65
N GLY A 55 -2.19 -1.59 6.59
CA GLY A 55 -2.41 -0.71 7.75
C GLY A 55 -1.13 -0.26 8.45
N LYS A 56 0.02 -0.21 7.74
CA LYS A 56 1.30 0.27 8.31
C LYS A 56 1.21 1.68 8.87
N THR A 57 0.68 2.61 8.09
CA THR A 57 0.46 4.01 8.48
C THR A 57 -0.51 4.12 9.66
N ILE A 58 -1.61 3.35 9.62
CA ILE A 58 -2.60 3.28 10.72
C ILE A 58 -1.97 2.78 12.02
N LEU A 59 -1.03 1.84 11.95
CA LEU A 59 -0.27 1.39 13.12
C LEU A 59 0.57 2.52 13.71
N CYS A 60 1.23 3.31 12.85
CA CYS A 60 1.98 4.50 13.30
C CYS A 60 1.05 5.50 13.99
N GLU A 61 -0.07 5.86 13.37
CA GLU A 61 -1.09 6.76 13.95
C GLU A 61 -1.62 6.24 15.30
N LYS A 62 -1.88 4.92 15.41
CA LYS A 62 -2.36 4.28 16.64
C LYS A 62 -1.38 4.41 17.80
N VAL A 63 -0.11 4.25 17.52
CA VAL A 63 0.94 4.17 18.56
C VAL A 63 1.46 5.54 18.95
N ILE A 64 1.62 6.43 17.97
CA ILE A 64 2.22 7.75 18.15
C ILE A 64 1.15 8.77 18.56
N GLY A 65 -0.04 8.66 17.99
CA GLY A 65 -1.09 9.68 18.07
C GLY A 65 -0.94 10.75 16.99
N LEU A 66 -2.09 11.25 16.49
CA LEU A 66 -2.14 12.19 15.38
C LEU A 66 -1.43 13.51 15.66
N ASP A 67 -1.39 13.95 16.92
CA ASP A 67 -0.75 15.22 17.28
C ASP A 67 0.78 15.17 17.24
N ASN A 68 1.38 13.98 17.37
CA ASN A 68 2.83 13.80 17.47
C ASN A 68 3.47 13.20 16.21
N ILE A 69 2.67 12.67 15.30
CA ILE A 69 3.16 12.14 14.02
C ILE A 69 3.45 13.28 13.05
N VAL A 70 4.61 13.24 12.40
CA VAL A 70 4.95 14.11 11.25
C VAL A 70 5.27 13.22 10.08
N GLU A 71 4.40 13.21 9.09
CA GLU A 71 4.48 12.32 7.94
C GLU A 71 5.02 13.01 6.70
N ILE A 72 5.94 12.34 6.01
CA ILE A 72 6.49 12.74 4.72
C ILE A 72 6.42 11.51 3.80
N SER A 73 6.02 11.70 2.55
CA SER A 73 6.03 10.63 1.57
C SER A 73 7.41 10.47 0.93
N GLY A 74 7.82 9.23 0.66
CA GLY A 74 9.02 8.97 -0.16
C GLY A 74 8.94 9.60 -1.54
N ALA A 75 7.74 9.82 -2.07
CA ALA A 75 7.50 10.51 -3.34
C ALA A 75 7.82 12.02 -3.29
N ASP A 76 7.87 12.63 -2.10
CA ASP A 76 8.23 14.05 -1.94
C ASP A 76 9.73 14.30 -2.18
N PHE A 77 10.53 13.24 -2.30
CA PHE A 77 11.98 13.32 -2.47
C PHE A 77 12.42 13.03 -3.90
N ASN A 78 12.97 14.03 -4.55
CA ASN A 78 13.66 13.94 -5.83
C ASN A 78 15.15 14.35 -5.69
N GLU A 79 15.92 14.26 -6.75
CA GLU A 79 17.38 14.54 -6.73
C GLU A 79 17.74 15.95 -6.22
N ASN A 80 16.84 16.93 -6.38
CA ASN A 80 17.03 18.33 -5.99
C ASN A 80 16.41 18.65 -4.62
N THR A 81 15.79 17.68 -3.94
CA THR A 81 15.10 17.92 -2.67
C THR A 81 16.09 17.97 -1.52
N ASP A 82 16.10 19.05 -0.76
CA ASP A 82 16.78 19.10 0.53
C ASP A 82 15.92 18.39 1.59
N PHE A 83 16.45 17.30 2.14
CA PHE A 83 15.77 16.48 3.14
C PHE A 83 15.35 17.29 4.38
N TRP A 84 16.28 18.09 4.95
CA TRP A 84 15.99 18.85 6.17
C TRP A 84 15.05 20.02 5.93
N ALA A 85 15.10 20.62 4.73
CA ALA A 85 14.11 21.63 4.33
C ALA A 85 12.69 21.05 4.30
N THR A 86 12.54 19.85 3.74
CA THR A 86 11.25 19.15 3.71
C THR A 86 10.78 18.79 5.12
N VAL A 87 11.66 18.29 5.99
CA VAL A 87 11.35 17.96 7.39
C VAL A 87 10.94 19.22 8.18
N ALA A 88 11.63 20.34 8.00
CA ALA A 88 11.32 21.61 8.64
C ALA A 88 9.96 22.19 8.21
N ALA A 89 9.68 22.13 6.91
CA ALA A 89 8.44 22.65 6.34
C ALA A 89 7.19 21.96 6.89
N LYS A 90 7.27 20.67 7.22
CA LYS A 90 6.15 19.90 7.81
C LYS A 90 5.75 20.38 9.21
N VAL A 91 6.61 21.10 9.91
CA VAL A 91 6.35 21.67 11.24
C VAL A 91 6.45 23.20 11.23
N GLU A 92 6.36 23.79 10.04
CA GLU A 92 6.36 25.25 9.80
C GLU A 92 7.61 25.96 10.35
N LEU A 93 8.72 25.24 10.42
CA LEU A 93 10.00 25.84 10.82
C LEU A 93 10.68 26.50 9.62
N PRO A 94 11.17 27.74 9.76
CA PRO A 94 11.99 28.36 8.71
C PRO A 94 13.33 27.63 8.61
N TYR A 95 13.69 27.14 7.43
CA TYR A 95 14.94 26.45 7.16
C TYR A 95 15.62 27.07 5.94
N MET A 96 16.88 27.50 6.13
CA MET A 96 17.76 27.83 5.02
C MET A 96 18.69 26.61 4.81
N GLY A 97 18.51 25.88 3.71
CA GLY A 97 19.31 24.74 3.35
C GLY A 97 20.80 25.06 3.32
N GLU A 98 21.66 24.06 3.54
CA GLU A 98 23.07 24.17 3.22
C GLU A 98 23.22 24.46 1.73
N ILE A 99 23.37 25.73 1.37
CA ILE A 99 23.96 26.09 0.08
C ILE A 99 25.37 25.53 0.13
N THR A 100 25.63 24.52 -0.70
CA THR A 100 26.98 23.99 -0.92
C THR A 100 27.91 25.17 -1.12
N THR A 101 28.79 25.38 -0.18
CA THR A 101 29.70 26.49 -0.10
C THR A 101 30.74 26.44 -1.22
N GLU A 102 30.41 27.06 -2.33
CA GLU A 102 31.40 27.92 -2.99
C GLU A 102 30.92 29.37 -2.81
N ARG A 103 31.45 29.99 -1.74
CA ARG A 103 31.48 31.44 -1.52
C ARG A 103 30.26 32.26 -1.88
N PHE A 104 29.30 32.39 -0.96
CA PHE A 104 28.57 33.66 -0.79
C PHE A 104 28.17 33.83 0.68
N SER A 105 28.86 34.73 1.36
CA SER A 105 28.40 35.35 2.60
C SER A 105 27.32 36.38 2.23
N THR A 106 26.09 35.96 2.09
CA THR A 106 24.95 36.89 2.07
C THR A 106 24.04 36.53 3.19
N THR A 107 24.15 37.30 4.25
CA THR A 107 23.23 37.34 5.36
C THR A 107 22.00 38.09 4.91
N GLU A 108 20.88 37.43 4.58
CA GLU A 108 19.61 38.12 4.45
C GLU A 108 19.03 38.31 5.86
N GLU A 109 18.81 39.56 6.20
CA GLU A 109 18.16 39.98 7.44
C GLU A 109 16.64 39.89 7.24
N ILE A 110 15.99 39.00 7.98
CA ILE A 110 14.53 39.03 8.10
C ILE A 110 14.18 39.91 9.27
N THR A 111 13.58 41.06 8.99
CA THR A 111 13.02 41.95 10.00
C THR A 111 11.63 41.50 10.41
N ASP A 112 11.42 41.26 11.69
CA ASP A 112 10.07 41.11 12.23
C ASP A 112 9.35 42.48 12.35
N ARG A 113 8.05 42.46 12.68
CA ARG A 113 7.21 43.66 12.80
C ARG A 113 7.64 44.63 13.90
N ASP A 114 8.55 44.22 14.78
CA ASP A 114 9.03 45.03 15.93
C ASP A 114 10.46 45.57 15.73
N GLY A 115 11.05 45.40 14.54
CA GLY A 115 12.34 46.02 14.20
C GLY A 115 13.56 45.43 14.89
N LYS A 116 13.47 44.23 15.44
CA LYS A 116 14.61 43.49 15.95
C LYS A 116 15.13 42.53 14.88
N ASN A 117 16.35 42.73 14.42
CA ASN A 117 17.05 41.83 13.52
C ASN A 117 17.51 40.59 14.28
N GLU A 118 16.68 39.55 14.34
CA GLU A 118 17.12 38.23 14.78
C GLU A 118 17.47 37.37 13.54
N LYS A 119 18.74 37.03 13.41
CA LYS A 119 19.21 36.09 12.39
C LYS A 119 18.80 34.68 12.78
N TYR A 120 17.69 34.21 12.30
CA TYR A 120 17.30 32.79 12.45
C TYR A 120 17.93 31.95 11.33
N VAL A 121 19.13 31.47 11.53
CA VAL A 121 19.68 30.35 10.78
C VAL A 121 19.21 29.08 11.47
N LEU A 122 18.13 28.48 11.00
CA LEU A 122 17.73 27.16 11.48
C LEU A 122 18.62 26.10 10.85
N SER A 123 19.59 25.66 11.62
CA SER A 123 20.44 24.53 11.28
C SER A 123 19.66 23.21 11.47
N LYS A 124 20.11 22.15 10.79
CA LYS A 124 19.69 20.75 11.03
C LYS A 124 19.53 20.46 12.53
N ASP A 125 20.46 20.96 13.33
CA ASP A 125 20.49 20.73 14.79
C ASP A 125 19.24 21.26 15.49
N LYS A 126 18.80 22.45 15.14
CA LYS A 126 17.59 23.05 15.73
C LYS A 126 16.31 22.34 15.29
N ILE A 127 16.26 21.78 14.08
CA ILE A 127 15.14 20.95 13.64
C ILE A 127 15.08 19.68 14.51
N ILE A 128 16.20 19.00 14.68
CA ILE A 128 16.28 17.80 15.51
C ILE A 128 15.86 18.11 16.96
N GLU A 129 16.36 19.21 17.54
CA GLU A 129 15.99 19.67 18.88
C GLU A 129 14.50 19.94 19.00
N TYR A 130 13.88 20.60 18.01
CA TYR A 130 12.45 20.86 18.00
C TYR A 130 11.63 19.57 18.05
N TYR A 131 11.96 18.59 17.19
CA TYR A 131 11.26 17.29 17.19
C TYR A 131 11.37 16.57 18.53
N ILE A 132 12.55 16.59 19.15
CA ILE A 132 12.79 15.95 20.45
C ILE A 132 12.00 16.68 21.57
N GLN A 133 12.07 18.00 21.63
CA GLN A 133 11.39 18.81 22.66
C GLN A 133 9.87 18.71 22.59
N HIS A 134 9.30 18.52 21.39
CA HIS A 134 7.85 18.42 21.19
C HIS A 134 7.38 16.97 21.03
N ASP A 135 8.22 15.97 21.35
CA ASP A 135 7.95 14.53 21.24
C ASP A 135 7.40 14.12 19.85
N LYS A 136 7.86 14.81 18.79
CA LYS A 136 7.47 14.50 17.43
C LYS A 136 8.20 13.28 16.89
N VAL A 137 7.49 12.45 16.14
CA VAL A 137 8.04 11.29 15.45
C VAL A 137 7.98 11.53 13.95
N LEU A 138 9.13 11.51 13.29
CA LEU A 138 9.21 11.60 11.85
C LEU A 138 8.87 10.25 11.22
N VAL A 139 7.84 10.20 10.38
CA VAL A 139 7.45 9.03 9.62
C VAL A 139 7.67 9.30 8.14
N ILE A 140 8.56 8.53 7.51
CA ILE A 140 8.78 8.56 6.07
C ILE A 140 7.99 7.40 5.48
N ASP A 141 6.78 7.69 5.01
CA ASP A 141 5.92 6.68 4.42
C ASP A 141 6.26 6.46 2.94
N ASP A 142 5.96 5.27 2.44
CA ASP A 142 6.22 4.89 1.05
C ASP A 142 7.65 5.18 0.58
N PHE A 143 8.65 4.95 1.45
CA PHE A 143 10.06 5.25 1.21
C PHE A 143 10.62 4.66 -0.09
N HIS A 144 10.00 3.60 -0.57
CA HIS A 144 10.35 2.94 -1.82
C HIS A 144 10.07 3.77 -3.10
N TYR A 145 9.36 4.90 -3.00
CA TYR A 145 9.19 5.83 -4.13
C TYR A 145 10.39 6.77 -4.31
N ALA A 146 11.19 7.00 -3.29
CA ALA A 146 12.46 7.72 -3.45
C ALA A 146 13.45 6.88 -4.28
N SER A 147 14.27 7.54 -5.13
CA SER A 147 15.31 6.84 -5.88
C SER A 147 16.34 6.16 -4.97
N PRO A 148 17.00 5.08 -5.39
CA PRO A 148 18.03 4.41 -4.56
C PRO A 148 19.11 5.37 -4.06
N GLU A 149 19.51 6.34 -4.87
CA GLU A 149 20.50 7.36 -4.53
C GLU A 149 19.97 8.28 -3.42
N MET A 150 18.70 8.68 -3.53
CA MET A 150 18.04 9.53 -2.53
C MET A 150 17.82 8.75 -1.23
N GLN A 151 17.40 7.49 -1.30
CA GLN A 151 17.28 6.62 -0.13
C GLN A 151 18.59 6.53 0.65
N MET A 152 19.73 6.39 -0.06
CA MET A 152 21.05 6.35 0.55
C MET A 152 21.42 7.69 1.20
N LYS A 153 21.17 8.82 0.52
CA LYS A 153 21.38 10.17 1.08
C LYS A 153 20.56 10.39 2.36
N ILE A 154 19.29 10.01 2.35
CA ILE A 154 18.40 10.12 3.51
C ILE A 154 18.92 9.25 4.67
N ALA A 155 19.30 8.00 4.40
CA ALA A 155 19.85 7.09 5.42
C ALA A 155 21.10 7.67 6.09
N GLN A 156 21.99 8.30 5.32
CA GLN A 156 23.17 8.99 5.84
C GLN A 156 22.80 10.20 6.72
N GLN A 157 21.82 11.00 6.30
CA GLN A 157 21.34 12.16 7.05
C GLN A 157 20.68 11.75 8.39
N LEU A 158 19.98 10.63 8.40
CA LEU A 158 19.31 10.13 9.60
C LEU A 158 20.27 9.55 10.64
N LYS A 159 21.44 9.05 10.24
CA LYS A 159 22.42 8.44 11.14
C LYS A 159 22.77 9.32 12.36
N ASP A 160 23.05 10.59 12.11
CA ASP A 160 23.38 11.53 13.19
C ASP A 160 22.14 11.91 14.00
N ALA A 161 21.01 12.11 13.33
CA ALA A 161 19.76 12.50 13.98
C ALA A 161 19.26 11.43 14.98
N ILE A 162 19.30 10.13 14.61
CA ILE A 162 18.91 9.03 15.51
C ILE A 162 19.85 8.88 16.70
N ARG A 163 21.16 9.17 16.52
CA ARG A 163 22.12 9.21 17.66
C ARG A 163 21.78 10.27 18.68
N ARG A 164 21.12 11.34 18.24
CA ARG A 164 20.60 12.44 19.07
C ARG A 164 19.19 12.18 19.56
N GLU A 165 18.72 10.94 19.46
CA GLU A 165 17.42 10.45 19.92
C GLU A 165 16.21 10.97 19.14
N LEU A 166 16.40 11.51 17.93
CA LEU A 166 15.29 11.74 17.03
C LEU A 166 14.60 10.40 16.70
N LYS A 167 13.30 10.33 16.98
CA LYS A 167 12.50 9.16 16.65
C LYS A 167 12.11 9.20 15.18
N VAL A 168 12.54 8.19 14.43
CA VAL A 168 12.26 8.09 12.99
C VAL A 168 11.72 6.71 12.66
N ILE A 169 10.66 6.68 11.88
CA ILE A 169 10.09 5.48 11.27
C ILE A 169 10.21 5.60 9.75
N VAL A 170 10.69 4.54 9.11
CA VAL A 170 10.64 4.39 7.66
C VAL A 170 9.69 3.26 7.33
N VAL A 171 8.68 3.56 6.50
CA VAL A 171 7.67 2.59 6.08
C VAL A 171 7.89 2.22 4.61
N SER A 172 7.88 0.93 4.31
CA SER A 172 8.19 0.45 2.97
C SER A 172 7.49 -0.85 2.59
N LEU A 173 7.61 -1.21 1.30
CA LEU A 173 7.17 -2.51 0.78
C LEU A 173 8.29 -3.55 0.94
N PRO A 174 7.95 -4.85 1.08
CA PRO A 174 8.93 -5.93 0.99
C PRO A 174 9.70 -5.87 -0.34
N HIS A 175 10.97 -6.20 -0.32
CA HIS A 175 11.85 -6.34 -1.49
C HIS A 175 12.23 -5.08 -2.29
N ARG A 176 11.75 -3.86 -1.94
CA ARG A 176 12.04 -2.65 -2.72
C ARG A 176 12.91 -1.61 -2.02
N SER A 177 12.80 -1.45 -0.72
CA SER A 177 13.51 -0.38 0.00
C SER A 177 14.42 -0.88 1.10
N ASP A 178 14.37 -2.17 1.38
CA ASP A 178 15.21 -2.78 2.41
C ASP A 178 16.69 -2.69 2.10
N ASP A 179 17.04 -2.67 0.82
CA ASP A 179 18.43 -2.75 0.43
C ASP A 179 19.21 -1.50 0.82
N ALA A 180 18.68 -0.30 0.61
CA ALA A 180 19.41 0.93 0.92
C ALA A 180 19.61 1.16 2.43
N ILE A 181 18.60 0.83 3.26
CA ILE A 181 18.68 0.98 4.72
C ILE A 181 19.45 -0.19 5.34
N ARG A 182 19.18 -1.43 4.91
CA ARG A 182 19.84 -2.63 5.45
C ARG A 182 21.28 -2.78 4.97
N GLN A 183 21.58 -2.40 3.73
CA GLN A 183 22.94 -2.43 3.17
C GLN A 183 23.81 -1.27 3.67
N ASN A 184 23.19 -0.27 4.31
CA ASN A 184 23.97 0.79 4.93
C ASN A 184 24.68 0.25 6.18
N ALA A 185 25.99 -0.02 6.03
CA ALA A 185 26.83 -0.52 7.12
C ALA A 185 26.77 0.39 8.37
N ASP A 186 26.52 1.67 8.18
CA ASP A 186 26.40 2.65 9.24
C ASP A 186 25.15 2.53 10.11
N LEU A 187 24.10 1.96 9.58
CA LEU A 187 22.85 1.64 10.31
C LEU A 187 22.82 0.20 10.84
N SER A 188 23.83 -0.60 10.50
CA SER A 188 23.98 -1.96 11.01
C SER A 188 24.02 -1.96 12.54
N GLY A 189 23.17 -2.76 13.17
CA GLY A 189 23.02 -2.79 14.64
C GLY A 189 22.19 -1.63 15.25
N ARG A 190 21.69 -0.71 14.42
CA ARG A 190 20.82 0.41 14.84
C ARG A 190 19.47 0.40 14.13
N LEU A 191 19.02 -0.76 13.74
CA LEU A 191 17.76 -0.95 13.02
C LEU A 191 16.80 -1.78 13.86
N SER A 192 15.65 -1.21 14.21
CA SER A 192 14.49 -1.93 14.78
C SER A 192 13.55 -2.31 13.66
N LEU A 193 13.60 -3.56 13.21
CA LEU A 193 12.77 -4.06 12.14
C LEU A 193 11.42 -4.55 12.68
N ILE A 194 10.33 -4.17 12.01
CA ILE A 194 8.96 -4.62 12.23
C ILE A 194 8.40 -5.09 10.89
N THR A 195 8.21 -6.38 10.76
CA THR A 195 7.57 -6.97 9.56
C THR A 195 6.10 -7.16 9.84
N ILE A 196 5.26 -6.55 9.01
CA ILE A 196 3.80 -6.69 9.09
C ILE A 196 3.36 -7.73 8.05
N ASP A 197 2.75 -8.79 8.54
CA ASP A 197 2.23 -9.86 7.71
C ASP A 197 0.87 -9.49 7.08
N THR A 198 0.43 -10.29 6.12
CA THR A 198 -0.92 -10.19 5.57
C THR A 198 -1.99 -10.44 6.64
N TRP A 199 -3.16 -9.86 6.46
CA TRP A 199 -4.27 -10.08 7.39
C TRP A 199 -4.81 -11.51 7.24
N LYS A 200 -5.07 -12.14 8.38
CA LYS A 200 -5.82 -13.40 8.43
C LYS A 200 -7.31 -13.11 8.25
N GLU A 201 -8.03 -14.01 7.62
CA GLU A 201 -9.49 -13.86 7.40
C GLU A 201 -10.24 -13.59 8.71
N LYS A 202 -9.89 -14.31 9.79
CA LYS A 202 -10.47 -14.10 11.12
C LYS A 202 -10.27 -12.69 11.70
N ASP A 203 -9.21 -11.99 11.36
CA ASP A 203 -9.01 -10.61 11.80
C ASP A 203 -9.79 -9.62 10.92
N LEU A 204 -9.96 -9.93 9.64
CA LEU A 204 -10.83 -9.16 8.74
C LEU A 204 -12.31 -9.29 9.14
N GLU A 205 -12.76 -10.50 9.48
CA GLU A 205 -14.12 -10.72 10.00
C GLU A 205 -14.44 -9.82 11.20
N LYS A 206 -13.48 -9.64 12.13
CA LYS A 206 -13.65 -8.76 13.30
C LYS A 206 -13.97 -7.31 12.88
N ILE A 207 -13.37 -6.81 11.80
CA ILE A 207 -13.67 -5.46 11.30
C ILE A 207 -15.16 -5.34 10.94
N ALA A 208 -15.68 -6.31 10.18
CA ALA A 208 -17.08 -6.32 9.76
C ALA A 208 -18.02 -6.47 10.97
N LEU A 209 -17.76 -7.48 11.81
CA LEU A 209 -18.61 -7.79 12.98
C LEU A 209 -18.68 -6.59 13.94
N MET A 210 -17.55 -6.01 14.32
CA MET A 210 -17.51 -4.83 15.21
C MET A 210 -18.23 -3.62 14.60
N GLY A 211 -18.03 -3.39 13.29
CA GLY A 211 -18.65 -2.26 12.63
C GLY A 211 -20.15 -2.38 12.46
N PHE A 212 -20.65 -3.54 12.04
CA PHE A 212 -22.08 -3.79 11.91
C PHE A 212 -22.80 -3.86 13.27
N GLU A 213 -22.15 -4.44 14.29
CA GLU A 213 -22.67 -4.38 15.67
C GLU A 213 -22.83 -2.93 16.13
N LYS A 214 -21.84 -2.07 15.87
CA LYS A 214 -21.87 -0.64 16.22
C LYS A 214 -23.02 0.12 15.55
N LEU A 215 -23.45 -0.34 14.38
CA LEU A 215 -24.54 0.23 13.59
C LEU A 215 -25.90 -0.45 13.85
N ASN A 216 -25.96 -1.48 14.70
CA ASN A 216 -27.11 -2.34 14.91
C ASN A 216 -27.61 -3.02 13.62
N ILE A 217 -26.69 -3.37 12.72
CA ILE A 217 -26.96 -4.13 11.50
C ILE A 217 -26.67 -5.61 11.76
N LYS A 218 -27.59 -6.48 11.36
CA LYS A 218 -27.43 -7.92 11.53
C LYS A 218 -26.56 -8.50 10.41
N ILE A 219 -25.58 -9.30 10.79
CA ILE A 219 -24.73 -10.07 9.88
C ILE A 219 -24.51 -11.46 10.45
N SER A 220 -24.55 -12.51 9.62
CA SER A 220 -24.19 -13.86 10.02
C SER A 220 -22.69 -14.10 9.89
N ASP A 221 -22.15 -15.03 10.69
CA ASP A 221 -20.74 -15.44 10.61
C ASP A 221 -20.38 -15.93 9.20
N ALA A 222 -21.27 -16.67 8.54
CA ALA A 222 -21.07 -17.16 7.18
C ALA A 222 -20.92 -16.02 6.14
N ILE A 223 -21.63 -14.91 6.31
CA ILE A 223 -21.46 -13.72 5.46
C ILE A 223 -20.16 -12.99 5.80
N ALA A 224 -19.80 -12.90 7.08
CA ALA A 224 -18.54 -12.30 7.50
C ALA A 224 -17.32 -13.08 6.96
N GLU A 225 -17.38 -14.41 6.93
CA GLU A 225 -16.37 -15.27 6.29
C GLU A 225 -16.26 -15.00 4.77
N LYS A 226 -17.40 -14.95 4.05
CA LYS A 226 -17.41 -14.61 2.61
C LYS A 226 -16.79 -13.23 2.35
N LEU A 227 -17.10 -12.24 3.17
CA LEU A 227 -16.50 -10.90 3.11
C LEU A 227 -14.99 -10.96 3.29
N ALA A 228 -14.51 -11.69 4.30
CA ALA A 228 -13.09 -11.79 4.61
C ALA A 228 -12.28 -12.38 3.45
N VAL A 229 -12.80 -13.43 2.82
CA VAL A 229 -12.18 -14.07 1.63
C VAL A 229 -12.09 -13.08 0.46
N GLU A 230 -13.17 -12.35 0.17
CA GLU A 230 -13.19 -11.39 -0.95
C GLU A 230 -12.37 -10.11 -0.67
N CYS A 231 -12.04 -9.83 0.58
CA CYS A 231 -11.19 -8.69 0.95
C CYS A 231 -9.70 -8.90 0.63
N LEU A 232 -9.27 -10.09 0.18
CA LEU A 232 -7.93 -10.33 -0.34
C LEU A 232 -6.83 -9.87 0.63
N THR A 233 -6.99 -10.19 1.91
CA THR A 233 -6.11 -9.76 3.01
C THR A 233 -6.06 -8.24 3.27
N SER A 234 -6.90 -7.43 2.61
CA SER A 234 -6.89 -5.97 2.73
C SER A 234 -7.94 -5.44 3.71
N PRO A 235 -7.55 -4.87 4.86
CA PRO A 235 -8.48 -4.22 5.77
C PRO A 235 -9.14 -2.98 5.15
N GLN A 236 -8.45 -2.30 4.25
CA GLN A 236 -9.01 -1.16 3.53
C GLN A 236 -10.17 -1.59 2.63
N LEU A 237 -10.01 -2.71 1.91
CA LEU A 237 -11.07 -3.25 1.07
C LEU A 237 -12.28 -3.69 1.90
N MET A 238 -12.05 -4.32 3.08
CA MET A 238 -13.11 -4.64 4.03
C MET A 238 -13.92 -3.39 4.42
N GLN A 239 -13.24 -2.29 4.74
CA GLN A 239 -13.90 -1.03 5.07
C GLN A 239 -14.74 -0.48 3.91
N TYR A 240 -14.22 -0.55 2.65
CA TYR A 240 -14.96 -0.14 1.46
C TYR A 240 -16.23 -0.96 1.25
N ILE A 241 -16.12 -2.29 1.32
CA ILE A 241 -17.26 -3.18 1.09
C ILE A 241 -18.31 -3.00 2.19
N CYS A 242 -17.89 -2.94 3.46
CA CYS A 242 -18.82 -2.73 4.57
C CYS A 242 -19.54 -1.38 4.47
N LEU A 243 -18.86 -0.31 4.06
CA LEU A 243 -19.49 0.98 3.81
C LEU A 243 -20.51 0.90 2.65
N SER A 244 -20.15 0.21 1.56
CA SER A 244 -21.08 -0.02 0.45
C SER A 244 -22.31 -0.82 0.84
N ILE A 245 -22.14 -1.84 1.69
CA ILE A 245 -23.27 -2.60 2.28
C ILE A 245 -24.19 -1.66 3.06
N CYS A 246 -23.64 -0.83 3.95
CA CYS A 246 -24.44 0.12 4.71
C CYS A 246 -25.25 1.06 3.83
N THR A 247 -24.64 1.59 2.75
CA THR A 247 -25.30 2.48 1.79
C THR A 247 -26.48 1.76 1.10
N LEU A 248 -26.29 0.52 0.68
CA LEU A 248 -27.36 -0.27 0.05
C LEU A 248 -28.48 -0.63 1.03
N LEU A 249 -28.14 -0.95 2.28
CA LEU A 249 -29.14 -1.24 3.31
C LEU A 249 -29.98 0.00 3.66
N GLU A 250 -29.36 1.19 3.70
CA GLU A 250 -30.06 2.46 3.86
C GLU A 250 -31.05 2.71 2.71
N ASP A 251 -30.59 2.57 1.46
CA ASP A 251 -31.41 2.76 0.26
C ASP A 251 -32.61 1.79 0.19
N GLU A 252 -32.38 0.52 0.54
CA GLU A 252 -33.41 -0.53 0.56
C GLU A 252 -34.23 -0.57 1.87
N ASN A 253 -33.93 0.31 2.84
CA ASN A 253 -34.56 0.33 4.18
C ASN A 253 -34.50 -1.05 4.89
N LYS A 254 -33.34 -1.69 4.83
CA LYS A 254 -33.05 -3.00 5.43
C LYS A 254 -32.03 -2.88 6.56
N GLN A 255 -32.01 -3.86 7.48
CA GLN A 255 -31.08 -3.91 8.62
C GLN A 255 -30.35 -5.27 8.75
N GLU A 256 -30.39 -6.07 7.70
CA GLU A 256 -29.75 -7.38 7.66
C GLU A 256 -28.98 -7.57 6.36
N VAL A 257 -27.72 -8.02 6.48
CA VAL A 257 -26.87 -8.33 5.34
C VAL A 257 -27.24 -9.71 4.80
N THR A 258 -27.68 -9.76 3.56
CA THR A 258 -28.00 -11.00 2.82
C THR A 258 -26.99 -11.25 1.72
N ASP A 259 -26.94 -12.47 1.16
CA ASP A 259 -26.10 -12.79 0.00
C ASP A 259 -26.40 -11.87 -1.21
N GLU A 260 -27.66 -11.49 -1.41
CA GLU A 260 -28.04 -10.55 -2.49
C GLU A 260 -27.45 -9.16 -2.28
N ILE A 261 -27.53 -8.63 -1.06
CA ILE A 261 -26.91 -7.34 -0.71
C ILE A 261 -25.38 -7.42 -0.86
N LEU A 262 -24.79 -8.54 -0.46
CA LEU A 262 -23.36 -8.77 -0.55
C LEU A 262 -22.86 -8.70 -2.02
N GLU A 263 -23.51 -9.39 -2.93
CA GLU A 263 -23.15 -9.36 -4.36
C GLU A 263 -23.35 -7.97 -4.98
N LYS A 264 -24.45 -7.28 -4.63
CA LYS A 264 -24.66 -5.88 -5.04
C LYS A 264 -23.54 -4.96 -4.51
N ALA A 265 -23.14 -5.14 -3.25
CA ALA A 265 -22.11 -4.36 -2.60
C ALA A 265 -20.73 -4.56 -3.26
N TYR A 266 -20.39 -5.78 -3.65
CA TYR A 266 -19.14 -6.03 -4.38
C TYR A 266 -19.09 -5.24 -5.69
N LYS A 267 -20.16 -5.29 -6.50
CA LYS A 267 -20.25 -4.52 -7.75
C LYS A 267 -20.25 -3.01 -7.48
N PHE A 268 -21.02 -2.56 -6.48
CA PHE A 268 -21.10 -1.15 -6.12
C PHE A 268 -19.75 -0.60 -5.62
N THR A 269 -19.02 -1.38 -4.83
CA THR A 269 -17.69 -1.00 -4.34
C THR A 269 -16.71 -0.73 -5.47
N THR A 270 -16.78 -1.48 -6.59
CA THR A 270 -15.87 -1.29 -7.72
C THR A 270 -16.04 0.03 -8.47
N VAL A 271 -17.18 0.69 -8.33
CA VAL A 271 -17.41 2.03 -8.93
C VAL A 271 -16.43 3.08 -8.37
N ASN A 272 -15.93 2.86 -7.17
CA ASN A 272 -14.95 3.75 -6.55
C ASN A 272 -13.52 3.58 -7.10
N PHE A 273 -13.28 2.61 -8.00
CA PHE A 273 -11.93 2.24 -8.42
C PHE A 273 -11.70 2.53 -9.92
N SER A 274 -10.60 3.21 -10.23
CA SER A 274 -10.24 3.64 -11.58
C SER A 274 -9.20 2.70 -12.23
N TYR A 275 -9.50 1.39 -12.31
CA TYR A 275 -8.58 0.40 -12.89
C TYR A 275 -8.92 -0.01 -14.34
N ALA A 276 -9.94 0.59 -14.96
CA ALA A 276 -10.36 0.22 -16.31
C ALA A 276 -9.22 0.33 -17.34
N ASP A 277 -8.42 1.40 -17.28
CA ASP A 277 -7.30 1.62 -18.20
C ASP A 277 -6.17 0.62 -18.00
N VAL A 278 -5.89 0.25 -16.76
CA VAL A 278 -4.90 -0.80 -16.43
C VAL A 278 -5.35 -2.13 -17.02
N VAL A 279 -6.59 -2.53 -16.77
CA VAL A 279 -7.18 -3.78 -17.29
C VAL A 279 -7.17 -3.81 -18.81
N ASN A 280 -7.60 -2.71 -19.47
CA ASN A 280 -7.59 -2.57 -20.92
C ASN A 280 -6.16 -2.67 -21.48
N THR A 281 -5.19 -2.02 -20.84
CA THR A 281 -3.78 -2.08 -21.24
C THR A 281 -3.23 -3.49 -21.11
N MET A 282 -3.51 -4.16 -20.00
CA MET A 282 -3.10 -5.56 -19.78
C MET A 282 -3.71 -6.49 -20.81
N GLY A 283 -5.02 -6.38 -21.05
CA GLY A 283 -5.72 -7.23 -22.01
C GLY A 283 -5.29 -6.98 -23.47
N LYS A 284 -4.96 -5.75 -23.82
CA LYS A 284 -4.41 -5.41 -25.15
C LYS A 284 -2.95 -5.85 -25.31
N GLY A 285 -2.18 -5.86 -24.23
CA GLY A 285 -0.74 -6.14 -24.30
C GLY A 285 0.06 -5.15 -25.15
N PRO A 286 1.38 -5.37 -25.36
CA PRO A 286 2.23 -4.51 -26.16
C PRO A 286 1.78 -4.43 -27.62
N ASN A 287 2.00 -3.28 -28.29
CA ASN A 287 1.71 -3.12 -29.71
C ASN A 287 2.53 -4.09 -30.55
N GLN A 288 1.86 -4.77 -31.49
CA GLN A 288 2.54 -5.66 -32.46
C GLN A 288 2.76 -4.96 -33.79
N ARG A 289 3.93 -5.20 -34.37
CA ARG A 289 4.24 -4.85 -35.75
C ARG A 289 4.00 -6.08 -36.63
N GLY A 290 2.85 -6.17 -37.25
CA GLY A 290 2.63 -7.01 -38.45
C GLY A 290 2.18 -8.47 -38.29
N GLN A 291 2.17 -9.09 -37.11
CA GLN A 291 1.67 -10.47 -36.93
C GLN A 291 0.41 -10.52 -36.08
N GLN A 292 -0.61 -11.27 -36.53
CA GLN A 292 -1.78 -11.57 -35.70
C GLN A 292 -1.38 -12.47 -34.51
N ARG A 293 -1.91 -12.17 -33.34
CA ARG A 293 -1.71 -12.99 -32.15
C ARG A 293 -2.47 -14.28 -32.25
N LYS A 294 -1.93 -15.35 -31.71
CA LYS A 294 -2.65 -16.59 -31.55
C LYS A 294 -3.81 -16.38 -30.59
N MET A 295 -5.02 -16.71 -31.09
CA MET A 295 -6.23 -16.68 -30.28
C MET A 295 -6.53 -18.08 -29.74
N TYR A 296 -7.11 -18.13 -28.56
CA TYR A 296 -7.51 -19.35 -27.87
C TYR A 296 -9.00 -19.27 -27.58
N GLU A 297 -9.75 -20.30 -27.91
CA GLU A 297 -11.14 -20.45 -27.48
C GLU A 297 -11.15 -20.81 -25.99
N THR A 298 -11.94 -20.11 -25.20
CA THR A 298 -12.10 -20.38 -23.78
C THR A 298 -13.27 -21.30 -23.50
N THR A 299 -13.30 -21.92 -22.33
CA THR A 299 -14.37 -22.83 -21.89
C THR A 299 -15.75 -22.15 -21.81
N ASP A 300 -15.79 -20.81 -21.70
CA ASP A 300 -17.00 -19.98 -21.73
C ASP A 300 -17.30 -19.40 -23.14
N GLY A 301 -16.58 -19.87 -24.18
CA GLY A 301 -16.82 -19.52 -25.58
C GLY A 301 -16.24 -18.18 -26.04
N LYS A 302 -15.43 -17.52 -25.27
CA LYS A 302 -14.72 -16.29 -25.66
C LYS A 302 -13.47 -16.63 -26.47
N LEU A 303 -13.05 -15.70 -27.34
CA LEU A 303 -11.76 -15.77 -28.04
C LEU A 303 -10.81 -14.77 -27.39
N LEU A 304 -9.74 -15.26 -26.76
CA LEU A 304 -8.75 -14.45 -26.07
C LEU A 304 -7.34 -14.76 -26.60
N ASP A 305 -6.51 -13.73 -26.69
CA ASP A 305 -5.07 -13.93 -26.84
C ASP A 305 -4.41 -14.26 -25.48
N MET A 306 -3.09 -14.44 -25.46
CA MET A 306 -2.38 -14.78 -24.23
C MET A 306 -2.51 -13.70 -23.15
N TYR A 307 -2.61 -12.42 -23.50
CA TYR A 307 -2.77 -11.33 -22.53
C TYR A 307 -4.17 -11.35 -21.91
N GLY A 308 -5.19 -11.58 -22.70
CA GLY A 308 -6.56 -11.82 -22.20
C GLY A 308 -6.62 -13.03 -21.24
N LEU A 309 -5.97 -14.15 -21.58
CA LEU A 309 -5.89 -15.33 -20.71
C LEU A 309 -5.15 -15.03 -19.40
N ILE A 310 -4.08 -14.22 -19.44
CA ILE A 310 -3.36 -13.77 -18.23
C ILE A 310 -4.30 -13.00 -17.31
N VAL A 311 -5.04 -12.01 -17.86
CA VAL A 311 -5.99 -11.20 -17.07
C VAL A 311 -7.11 -12.06 -16.48
N GLU A 312 -7.67 -13.00 -17.24
CA GLU A 312 -8.71 -13.91 -16.76
C GLU A 312 -8.19 -14.88 -15.68
N SER A 313 -6.94 -15.36 -15.82
CA SER A 313 -6.34 -16.27 -14.84
C SER A 313 -6.06 -15.60 -13.49
N LEU A 314 -5.76 -14.30 -13.47
CA LEU A 314 -5.64 -13.52 -12.22
C LEU A 314 -6.97 -13.45 -11.48
N ALA A 315 -8.09 -13.23 -12.19
CA ALA A 315 -9.41 -13.08 -11.60
C ALA A 315 -10.04 -14.40 -11.09
N LYS A 316 -9.41 -15.55 -11.34
CA LYS A 316 -9.98 -16.88 -11.07
C LYS A 316 -10.02 -17.21 -9.57
N ASN A 317 -11.04 -17.98 -9.16
CA ASN A 317 -11.16 -18.51 -7.78
C ASN A 317 -10.15 -19.61 -7.46
N PRO A 318 -9.64 -19.69 -6.22
CA PRO A 318 -9.70 -18.66 -5.19
C PRO A 318 -8.87 -17.44 -5.59
N PRO A 319 -9.23 -16.22 -5.14
CA PRO A 319 -8.44 -15.04 -5.40
C PRO A 319 -7.10 -15.13 -4.65
N LEU A 320 -5.98 -14.84 -5.32
CA LEU A 320 -4.65 -14.92 -4.74
C LEU A 320 -3.84 -13.68 -5.13
N ILE A 321 -3.24 -13.04 -4.14
CA ILE A 321 -2.31 -11.91 -4.36
C ILE A 321 -0.88 -12.37 -4.68
N GLU A 322 -0.54 -13.61 -4.35
CA GLU A 322 0.71 -14.28 -4.70
C GLU A 322 0.38 -15.62 -5.34
N ILE A 323 0.84 -15.85 -6.57
CA ILE A 323 0.53 -17.06 -7.34
C ILE A 323 1.83 -17.68 -7.84
N SER A 324 2.11 -18.94 -7.49
CA SER A 324 3.22 -19.67 -8.08
C SER A 324 3.02 -19.82 -9.59
N PHE A 325 4.10 -19.84 -10.36
CA PHE A 325 4.00 -19.99 -11.82
C PHE A 325 3.24 -21.27 -12.22
N GLU A 326 3.42 -22.34 -11.50
CA GLU A 326 2.74 -23.60 -11.80
C GLU A 326 1.22 -23.49 -11.59
N THR A 327 0.80 -22.87 -10.51
CA THR A 327 -0.61 -22.58 -10.25
C THR A 327 -1.18 -21.61 -11.30
N PHE A 328 -0.43 -20.57 -11.64
CA PHE A 328 -0.83 -19.59 -12.63
C PHE A 328 -0.99 -20.21 -14.02
N TYR A 329 -0.02 -21.00 -14.44
CA TYR A 329 -0.07 -21.77 -15.69
C TYR A 329 -1.26 -22.74 -15.71
N SER A 330 -1.49 -23.48 -14.60
CA SER A 330 -2.66 -24.36 -14.47
C SER A 330 -3.98 -23.61 -14.66
N ARG A 331 -4.11 -22.38 -14.10
CA ARG A 331 -5.29 -21.53 -14.29
C ARG A 331 -5.50 -21.16 -15.77
N ILE A 332 -4.43 -20.81 -16.49
CA ILE A 332 -4.49 -20.52 -17.93
C ILE A 332 -4.99 -21.75 -18.71
N ILE A 333 -4.40 -22.92 -18.44
CA ILE A 333 -4.79 -24.17 -19.13
C ILE A 333 -6.27 -24.51 -18.90
N GLN A 334 -6.76 -24.33 -17.69
CA GLN A 334 -8.17 -24.56 -17.36
C GLN A 334 -9.15 -23.57 -18.03
N LEU A 335 -8.67 -22.42 -18.50
CA LEU A 335 -9.50 -21.49 -19.26
C LEU A 335 -9.64 -21.88 -20.72
N ILE A 336 -8.68 -22.60 -21.28
CA ILE A 336 -8.62 -22.93 -22.71
C ILE A 336 -9.46 -24.16 -23.00
N LYS A 337 -10.31 -24.06 -24.01
CA LYS A 337 -11.01 -25.19 -24.62
C LYS A 337 -10.18 -25.70 -25.80
N LEU A 338 -9.59 -26.89 -25.65
CA LEU A 338 -8.77 -27.50 -26.70
C LEU A 338 -9.64 -28.25 -27.71
N SER A 339 -9.41 -28.02 -29.01
CA SER A 339 -9.87 -28.87 -30.08
C SER A 339 -8.95 -30.11 -30.21
N ALA A 340 -9.41 -31.15 -30.92
CA ALA A 340 -8.73 -32.45 -31.03
C ALA A 340 -7.25 -32.38 -31.49
N ASN A 341 -6.87 -31.33 -32.25
CA ASN A 341 -5.51 -31.15 -32.78
C ASN A 341 -4.73 -30.00 -32.13
N GLU A 342 -5.28 -29.33 -31.11
CA GLU A 342 -4.64 -28.21 -30.44
C GLU A 342 -3.85 -28.66 -29.21
N LYS A 343 -2.75 -27.95 -28.97
CA LYS A 343 -1.92 -28.14 -27.78
C LYS A 343 -1.98 -26.92 -26.87
N ASN A 344 -1.87 -27.17 -25.60
CA ASN A 344 -1.71 -26.09 -24.61
C ASN A 344 -0.51 -25.21 -24.98
N PRO A 345 -0.54 -23.91 -24.65
CA PRO A 345 0.62 -23.04 -24.80
C PRO A 345 1.79 -23.55 -23.94
N GLU A 346 3.00 -23.46 -24.48
CA GLU A 346 4.19 -23.82 -23.72
C GLU A 346 4.41 -22.87 -22.55
N LYS A 347 4.98 -23.39 -21.46
CA LYS A 347 5.34 -22.59 -20.27
C LYS A 347 6.27 -21.42 -20.60
N SER A 348 7.19 -21.59 -21.54
CA SER A 348 8.08 -20.58 -22.08
C SER A 348 7.33 -19.37 -22.67
N ILE A 349 6.28 -19.62 -23.44
CA ILE A 349 5.42 -18.60 -24.05
C ILE A 349 4.70 -17.78 -22.97
N VAL A 350 4.15 -18.45 -21.96
CA VAL A 350 3.46 -17.74 -20.86
C VAL A 350 4.42 -16.84 -20.10
N LYS A 351 5.62 -17.35 -19.77
CA LYS A 351 6.66 -16.57 -19.08
C LYS A 351 7.10 -15.34 -19.89
N GLU A 352 7.25 -15.51 -21.20
CA GLU A 352 7.61 -14.40 -22.08
C GLU A 352 6.53 -13.32 -22.11
N HIS A 353 5.25 -13.70 -22.17
CA HIS A 353 4.14 -12.76 -22.15
C HIS A 353 4.01 -12.04 -20.80
N LEU A 354 4.23 -12.73 -19.68
CA LEU A 354 4.28 -12.10 -18.34
C LEU A 354 5.39 -11.03 -18.28
N ARG A 355 6.60 -11.35 -18.78
CA ARG A 355 7.71 -10.38 -18.82
C ARG A 355 7.41 -9.18 -19.71
N LYS A 356 6.85 -9.41 -20.90
CA LYS A 356 6.45 -8.32 -21.79
C LYS A 356 5.35 -7.44 -21.19
N LEU A 357 4.42 -8.04 -20.48
CA LEU A 357 3.36 -7.32 -19.79
C LEU A 357 3.90 -6.45 -18.65
N GLN A 358 4.81 -7.00 -17.85
CA GLN A 358 5.49 -6.24 -16.81
C GLN A 358 6.24 -5.03 -17.38
N ASN A 359 7.06 -5.23 -18.42
CA ASN A 359 7.79 -4.15 -19.07
C ASN A 359 6.85 -3.07 -19.64
N LEU A 360 5.69 -3.48 -20.18
CA LEU A 360 4.67 -2.56 -20.67
C LEU A 360 4.10 -1.67 -19.55
N LEU A 361 3.80 -2.26 -18.40
CA LEU A 361 3.28 -1.52 -17.24
C LEU A 361 4.34 -0.64 -16.60
N GLU A 362 5.61 -1.05 -16.61
CA GLU A 362 6.73 -0.26 -16.10
C GLU A 362 7.06 0.94 -16.99
N ALA A 363 6.89 0.81 -18.31
CA ALA A 363 7.17 1.88 -19.27
C ALA A 363 6.10 2.98 -19.32
N LYS A 364 4.94 2.76 -18.70
CA LYS A 364 3.83 3.72 -18.67
C LYS A 364 3.75 4.36 -17.29
N GLU A 365 4.36 5.53 -17.11
CA GLU A 365 4.34 6.29 -15.85
C GLU A 365 2.93 6.63 -15.36
N GLU A 366 1.98 6.79 -16.28
CA GLU A 366 0.58 7.12 -15.98
C GLU A 366 -0.26 5.91 -15.53
N ILE A 367 0.25 4.69 -15.67
CA ILE A 367 -0.49 3.46 -15.35
C ILE A 367 0.09 2.81 -14.11
N TYR A 368 -0.79 2.61 -13.13
CA TYR A 368 -0.45 1.89 -11.91
C TYR A 368 0.11 0.49 -12.21
N ARG A 369 1.27 0.16 -11.59
CA ARG A 369 1.90 -1.16 -11.70
C ARG A 369 1.09 -2.19 -10.90
N ALA A 370 0.20 -2.89 -11.59
CA ALA A 370 -0.76 -3.79 -10.95
C ALA A 370 -0.18 -5.16 -10.59
N ILE A 371 0.81 -5.64 -11.38
CA ILE A 371 1.42 -6.96 -11.21
C ILE A 371 2.94 -6.91 -11.28
N GLU A 372 3.58 -7.89 -10.65
CA GLU A 372 5.02 -8.14 -10.74
C GLU A 372 5.28 -9.63 -10.99
N TRP A 373 6.17 -9.93 -11.93
CA TRP A 373 6.69 -11.26 -12.18
C TRP A 373 8.12 -11.36 -11.64
N LYS A 374 8.31 -12.10 -10.54
CA LYS A 374 9.60 -12.23 -9.88
C LYS A 374 9.74 -13.61 -9.22
N ASP A 375 10.95 -14.20 -9.25
CA ASP A 375 11.30 -15.44 -8.54
C ASP A 375 10.33 -16.61 -8.78
N GLY A 376 9.79 -16.71 -10.02
CA GLY A 376 8.85 -17.77 -10.38
C GLY A 376 7.45 -17.61 -9.81
N LYS A 377 7.07 -16.42 -9.39
CA LYS A 377 5.75 -16.08 -8.87
C LYS A 377 5.18 -14.83 -9.55
N VAL A 378 3.87 -14.78 -9.67
CA VAL A 378 3.12 -13.59 -10.06
C VAL A 378 2.56 -12.95 -8.80
N TYR A 379 2.90 -11.69 -8.56
CA TYR A 379 2.38 -10.90 -7.46
C TYR A 379 1.36 -9.90 -7.98
N VAL A 380 0.20 -9.84 -7.36
CA VAL A 380 -0.75 -8.74 -7.55
C VAL A 380 -0.44 -7.70 -6.47
N LEU A 381 0.05 -6.55 -6.89
CA LEU A 381 0.58 -5.54 -5.98
C LEU A 381 -0.50 -4.76 -5.24
N ASP A 382 -1.73 -4.76 -5.75
CA ASP A 382 -2.88 -4.08 -5.16
C ASP A 382 -4.09 -5.01 -5.04
N PRO A 383 -4.54 -5.33 -3.82
CA PRO A 383 -5.76 -6.09 -3.60
C PRO A 383 -7.02 -5.45 -4.20
N LEU A 384 -7.10 -4.11 -4.24
CA LEU A 384 -8.24 -3.39 -4.84
C LEU A 384 -8.31 -3.61 -6.36
N PHE A 385 -7.15 -3.68 -7.03
CA PHE A 385 -7.09 -4.02 -8.45
C PHE A 385 -7.60 -5.44 -8.72
N LEU A 386 -7.18 -6.42 -7.91
CA LEU A 386 -7.66 -7.81 -8.06
C LEU A 386 -9.17 -7.90 -7.79
N PHE A 387 -9.67 -7.21 -6.78
CA PHE A 387 -11.10 -7.13 -6.52
C PHE A 387 -11.86 -6.50 -7.70
N TYR A 388 -11.33 -5.42 -8.29
CA TYR A 388 -11.90 -4.81 -9.49
C TYR A 388 -11.91 -5.78 -10.69
N LEU A 389 -10.85 -6.54 -10.89
CA LEU A 389 -10.81 -7.57 -11.95
C LEU A 389 -11.93 -8.60 -11.82
N ARG A 390 -12.33 -8.92 -10.59
CA ARG A 390 -13.36 -9.93 -10.31
C ARG A 390 -14.76 -9.38 -10.43
N TRP A 391 -15.01 -8.18 -9.95
CA TRP A 391 -16.37 -7.63 -9.75
C TRP A 391 -16.69 -6.40 -10.60
N GLY A 392 -15.69 -5.66 -11.08
CA GLY A 392 -15.86 -4.39 -11.79
C GLY A 392 -15.93 -4.51 -13.30
N ARG A 393 -15.53 -5.65 -13.88
CA ARG A 393 -15.63 -5.84 -15.32
C ARG A 393 -17.08 -6.07 -15.70
N LYS A 394 -17.61 -5.24 -16.60
CA LYS A 394 -18.88 -5.55 -17.26
C LYS A 394 -18.67 -6.86 -18.04
N ASN A 395 -19.48 -7.87 -17.75
CA ASN A 395 -19.59 -9.04 -18.62
C ASN A 395 -20.01 -8.51 -19.99
N GLY A 396 -19.04 -8.39 -20.89
CA GLY A 396 -19.27 -8.03 -22.29
C GLY A 396 -19.78 -9.23 -23.07
#